data_51da23943d74cb5ce97d93100a2e0e1d
#
_entry.id   51da23943d74cb5ce97d93100a2e0e1d
#
_cell.length_a   1.000
_cell.length_b   1.000
_cell.length_c   1.000
_cell.angle_alpha   90.00
_cell.angle_beta   90.00
_cell.angle_gamma   90.00
#
_symmetry.space_group_name_H-M   'P 1'
#
loop_
_entity.id
_entity.type
_entity.pdbx_description
1 polymer ?
#
loop_
_entity_poly.entity_id
_entity_poly.type
_entity_poly.pdbx_seq_one_letter_code
_entity_poly.pdbx_strand_id
1 'polypeptide(L)'
;MGPRARPALLLLILLRTAATQGRPPRSHSLRFLFMGASKPDLGLPLFEALGYVDDQLFVSYDHESRRAERRAPWLWGRATSQLWLQLSQNLKGWDHMFIVDFWTIMDNHNQSKESHTLQVILGCELQEDNSTRGFWKYGYDGQDHLEFRPETLDWRAAEPRAQVTKLEWEVNKIRAKQNRAYLDRDCPEQLLHLLELGRGPLEQQVPPLVKVTHHVTSSLTTLRCRALNFYPQNITIRWLKDKQFLDAKEIKPEDVLPNGDGTYQAWVALAMLPGEEQRYSCQVEHPGLDQPLTATWEPSLSGTLVTGILSGIAVCVIIFLIGILFRILKRRQSSRGAAVNYALAECF
;
A
#
# COMPACT_ATOMS: atom_id res chain seq x y z
N MET A 1 -43.19 -44.42 -0.67
CA MET A 1 -41.83 -43.82 -0.64
C MET A 1 -41.87 -42.59 -1.53
N GLY A 2 -41.93 -41.40 -0.95
CA GLY A 2 -42.20 -40.15 -1.65
C GLY A 2 -40.96 -39.38 -2.05
N PRO A 3 -41.04 -38.57 -3.11
CA PRO A 3 -39.89 -37.84 -3.69
C PRO A 3 -39.68 -36.46 -3.02
N ARG A 4 -39.20 -36.42 -1.78
CA ARG A 4 -38.93 -35.12 -1.07
C ARG A 4 -37.47 -34.70 -0.91
N ALA A 5 -36.52 -35.46 -1.48
CA ALA A 5 -35.10 -35.18 -1.31
C ALA A 5 -34.45 -34.31 -2.41
N ARG A 6 -35.18 -33.99 -3.49
CA ARG A 6 -34.61 -33.28 -4.65
C ARG A 6 -34.43 -31.74 -4.53
N PRO A 7 -35.30 -30.97 -3.81
CA PRO A 7 -35.13 -29.53 -3.76
C PRO A 7 -33.93 -29.06 -2.87
N ALA A 8 -33.61 -29.82 -1.81
CA ALA A 8 -32.52 -29.48 -0.93
C ALA A 8 -31.12 -29.66 -1.59
N LEU A 9 -31.00 -30.68 -2.46
CA LEU A 9 -29.75 -30.93 -3.19
C LEU A 9 -29.51 -29.87 -4.28
N LEU A 10 -30.59 -29.44 -4.97
CA LEU A 10 -30.51 -28.34 -5.94
C LEU A 10 -30.17 -26.99 -5.27
N LEU A 11 -30.69 -26.72 -4.08
CA LEU A 11 -30.38 -25.52 -3.32
C LEU A 11 -28.93 -25.52 -2.85
N LEU A 12 -28.38 -26.67 -2.43
CA LEU A 12 -26.97 -26.83 -2.07
C LEU A 12 -26.03 -26.70 -3.27
N ILE A 13 -26.43 -27.13 -4.46
CA ILE A 13 -25.66 -26.95 -5.69
C ILE A 13 -25.70 -25.47 -6.12
N LEU A 14 -26.84 -24.80 -6.03
CA LEU A 14 -26.97 -23.37 -6.32
C LEU A 14 -26.21 -22.49 -5.32
N LEU A 15 -26.19 -22.88 -4.03
CA LEU A 15 -25.35 -22.17 -3.02
C LEU A 15 -23.85 -22.40 -3.24
N ARG A 16 -23.45 -23.58 -3.74
CA ARG A 16 -22.03 -23.81 -4.10
C ARG A 16 -21.63 -23.10 -5.37
N THR A 17 -22.51 -22.93 -6.35
CA THR A 17 -22.21 -22.17 -7.57
C THR A 17 -22.20 -20.65 -7.34
N ALA A 18 -22.97 -20.13 -6.36
CA ALA A 18 -22.91 -18.73 -5.96
C ALA A 18 -21.64 -18.38 -5.17
N ALA A 19 -20.99 -19.38 -4.53
CA ALA A 19 -19.74 -19.17 -3.78
C ALA A 19 -18.46 -19.19 -4.65
N THR A 20 -18.58 -19.44 -5.96
CA THR A 20 -17.48 -19.39 -6.92
C THR A 20 -17.69 -18.27 -7.95
N GLN A 21 -18.15 -17.10 -7.52
CA GLN A 21 -17.86 -15.90 -8.29
C GLN A 21 -16.35 -15.69 -8.16
N GLY A 22 -15.63 -16.21 -9.15
CA GLY A 22 -14.20 -16.02 -9.27
C GLY A 22 -13.92 -14.52 -9.22
N ARG A 23 -13.02 -14.17 -8.34
CA ARG A 23 -12.46 -12.83 -8.23
C ARG A 23 -12.08 -12.38 -9.64
N PRO A 24 -12.35 -11.12 -10.05
CA PRO A 24 -11.92 -10.65 -11.36
C PRO A 24 -10.42 -10.90 -11.49
N PRO A 25 -9.96 -11.35 -12.66
CA PRO A 25 -8.55 -11.58 -12.92
C PRO A 25 -7.80 -10.29 -12.61
N ARG A 26 -6.72 -10.40 -11.86
CA ARG A 26 -5.88 -9.30 -11.45
C ARG A 26 -4.61 -9.32 -12.29
N SER A 27 -4.18 -8.17 -12.79
CA SER A 27 -2.86 -8.05 -13.41
C SER A 27 -1.77 -8.23 -12.35
N HIS A 28 -0.70 -8.94 -12.70
CA HIS A 28 0.47 -9.18 -11.86
C HIS A 28 1.73 -8.69 -12.53
N SER A 29 2.75 -8.33 -11.76
CA SER A 29 4.01 -7.82 -12.32
C SER A 29 5.24 -8.33 -11.57
N LEU A 30 6.31 -8.57 -12.32
CA LEU A 30 7.66 -8.77 -11.79
C LEU A 30 8.52 -7.61 -12.29
N ARG A 31 9.15 -6.88 -11.37
CA ARG A 31 9.97 -5.70 -11.69
C ARG A 31 11.29 -5.76 -10.97
N PHE A 32 12.35 -5.42 -11.70
CA PHE A 32 13.67 -5.18 -11.13
C PHE A 32 14.04 -3.72 -11.36
N LEU A 33 14.48 -3.07 -10.30
CA LEU A 33 14.96 -1.69 -10.29
C LEU A 33 16.44 -1.72 -9.99
N PHE A 34 17.26 -1.20 -10.89
CA PHE A 34 18.70 -1.06 -10.71
C PHE A 34 19.05 0.41 -10.58
N MET A 35 19.95 0.72 -9.70
CA MET A 35 20.46 2.06 -9.50
C MET A 35 21.96 1.99 -9.21
N GLY A 36 22.70 2.93 -9.75
CA GLY A 36 24.12 3.09 -9.46
C GLY A 36 24.61 4.50 -9.70
N ALA A 37 25.70 4.84 -9.03
CA ALA A 37 26.41 6.09 -9.17
C ALA A 37 27.86 5.85 -9.60
N SER A 38 28.39 6.72 -10.50
CA SER A 38 29.76 6.61 -11.00
C SER A 38 30.83 6.90 -9.94
N LYS A 39 30.43 7.59 -8.84
CA LYS A 39 31.30 7.89 -7.69
C LYS A 39 30.69 7.41 -6.40
N PRO A 40 30.93 6.17 -6.00
CA PRO A 40 30.35 5.55 -4.80
C PRO A 40 30.89 6.17 -3.50
N ASP A 41 32.01 6.91 -3.53
CA ASP A 41 32.59 7.65 -2.41
C ASP A 41 31.67 8.76 -1.85
N LEU A 42 30.62 9.13 -2.60
CA LEU A 42 29.58 10.06 -2.13
C LEU A 42 28.45 9.38 -1.33
N GLY A 43 28.63 8.13 -0.92
CA GLY A 43 27.64 7.38 -0.14
C GLY A 43 26.52 6.75 -0.97
N LEU A 44 26.66 6.71 -2.29
CA LEU A 44 25.76 6.01 -3.21
C LEU A 44 26.41 4.69 -3.67
N PRO A 45 25.63 3.60 -3.89
CA PRO A 45 26.18 2.34 -4.38
C PRO A 45 26.66 2.48 -5.83
N LEU A 46 27.68 1.71 -6.20
CA LEU A 46 28.06 1.55 -7.60
C LEU A 46 26.98 0.80 -8.39
N PHE A 47 26.37 -0.19 -7.75
CA PHE A 47 25.19 -0.90 -8.23
C PHE A 47 24.39 -1.48 -7.07
N GLU A 48 23.10 -1.29 -7.10
CA GLU A 48 22.11 -1.92 -6.23
C GLU A 48 20.94 -2.37 -7.08
N ALA A 49 20.37 -3.54 -6.74
CA ALA A 49 19.17 -4.04 -7.38
C ALA A 49 18.10 -4.38 -6.37
N LEU A 50 16.87 -3.98 -6.66
CA LEU A 50 15.66 -4.33 -5.91
C LEU A 50 14.69 -5.07 -6.82
N GLY A 51 14.16 -6.20 -6.36
CA GLY A 51 13.14 -6.97 -7.09
C GLY A 51 11.80 -6.92 -6.38
N TYR A 52 10.75 -6.67 -7.15
CA TYR A 52 9.37 -6.55 -6.69
C TYR A 52 8.45 -7.50 -7.43
N VAL A 53 7.55 -8.13 -6.72
CA VAL A 53 6.40 -8.83 -7.27
C VAL A 53 5.13 -8.16 -6.74
N ASP A 54 4.27 -7.67 -7.63
CA ASP A 54 3.07 -6.90 -7.28
C ASP A 54 3.34 -5.79 -6.25
N ASP A 55 4.39 -5.02 -6.44
CA ASP A 55 4.82 -3.94 -5.53
C ASP A 55 5.37 -4.41 -4.15
N GLN A 56 5.45 -5.72 -3.88
CA GLN A 56 6.14 -6.24 -2.69
C GLN A 56 7.60 -6.51 -2.98
N LEU A 57 8.48 -5.89 -2.21
CA LEU A 57 9.91 -6.15 -2.26
C LEU A 57 10.19 -7.60 -1.83
N PHE A 58 10.79 -8.41 -2.71
CA PHE A 58 11.10 -9.80 -2.40
C PHE A 58 12.59 -10.11 -2.40
N VAL A 59 13.40 -9.32 -3.10
CA VAL A 59 14.85 -9.48 -3.18
C VAL A 59 15.57 -8.15 -3.25
N SER A 60 16.70 -8.04 -2.58
CA SER A 60 17.70 -6.99 -2.80
C SER A 60 19.04 -7.62 -3.16
N TYR A 61 19.86 -6.90 -3.91
CA TYR A 61 21.21 -7.31 -4.28
C TYR A 61 22.15 -6.13 -4.13
N ASP A 62 23.30 -6.38 -3.55
CA ASP A 62 24.34 -5.40 -3.31
C ASP A 62 25.64 -5.80 -4.04
N HIS A 63 26.26 -4.82 -4.71
CA HIS A 63 27.47 -5.01 -5.50
C HIS A 63 28.68 -5.44 -4.67
N GLU A 64 28.88 -4.83 -3.50
CA GLU A 64 30.07 -5.09 -2.67
C GLU A 64 30.08 -6.52 -2.14
N SER A 65 28.96 -6.96 -1.58
CA SER A 65 28.81 -8.31 -1.05
C SER A 65 28.59 -9.35 -2.13
N ARG A 66 28.15 -8.95 -3.31
CA ARG A 66 27.74 -9.81 -4.45
C ARG A 66 26.70 -10.87 -4.05
N ARG A 67 25.79 -10.50 -3.13
CA ARG A 67 24.79 -11.40 -2.59
C ARG A 67 23.40 -10.87 -2.82
N ALA A 68 22.51 -11.78 -3.18
CA ALA A 68 21.09 -11.56 -3.17
C ALA A 68 20.53 -11.91 -1.78
N GLU A 69 19.74 -11.02 -1.22
CA GLU A 69 19.07 -11.19 0.07
C GLU A 69 17.57 -11.34 -0.10
N ARG A 70 16.98 -12.31 0.61
CA ARG A 70 15.52 -12.47 0.65
C ARG A 70 14.92 -11.38 1.51
N ARG A 71 13.94 -10.66 0.97
CA ARG A 71 13.26 -9.55 1.66
C ARG A 71 11.81 -9.91 2.01
N ALA A 72 11.24 -10.93 1.38
CA ALA A 72 9.88 -11.39 1.66
C ALA A 72 9.89 -12.67 2.53
N PRO A 73 9.11 -12.73 3.62
CA PRO A 73 9.05 -13.88 4.51
C PRO A 73 8.61 -15.18 3.85
N TRP A 74 7.73 -15.10 2.85
CA TRP A 74 7.21 -16.27 2.13
C TRP A 74 8.25 -16.96 1.21
N LEU A 75 9.44 -16.37 1.02
CA LEU A 75 10.56 -16.98 0.29
C LEU A 75 11.47 -17.87 1.16
N TRP A 76 11.18 -18.07 2.43
CA TRP A 76 12.05 -18.78 3.37
C TRP A 76 11.78 -20.30 3.42
N GLY A 77 11.49 -20.95 2.30
CA GLY A 77 11.20 -22.38 2.21
C GLY A 77 12.21 -23.16 1.35
N ARG A 78 12.23 -24.51 1.50
CA ARG A 78 13.07 -25.38 0.69
C ARG A 78 12.66 -25.41 -0.80
N ALA A 79 11.37 -25.21 -1.08
CA ALA A 79 10.82 -25.16 -2.44
C ALA A 79 11.38 -23.99 -3.29
N THR A 80 12.02 -23.01 -2.65
CA THR A 80 12.54 -21.81 -3.32
C THR A 80 14.00 -21.95 -3.77
N SER A 81 14.70 -23.04 -3.46
CA SER A 81 16.16 -23.11 -3.64
C SER A 81 16.62 -22.99 -5.10
N GLN A 82 15.93 -23.64 -6.04
CA GLN A 82 16.28 -23.57 -7.45
C GLN A 82 15.99 -22.20 -8.06
N LEU A 83 14.80 -21.65 -7.80
CA LEU A 83 14.42 -20.28 -8.20
C LEU A 83 15.42 -19.27 -7.64
N TRP A 84 15.82 -19.43 -6.38
CA TRP A 84 16.76 -18.54 -5.71
C TRP A 84 18.16 -18.57 -6.31
N LEU A 85 18.65 -19.75 -6.68
CA LEU A 85 19.94 -19.88 -7.38
C LEU A 85 19.92 -19.19 -8.74
N GLN A 86 18.87 -19.42 -9.53
CA GLN A 86 18.71 -18.80 -10.84
C GLN A 86 18.61 -17.28 -10.72
N LEU A 87 17.80 -16.77 -9.80
CA LEU A 87 17.65 -15.35 -9.53
C LEU A 87 18.97 -14.69 -9.12
N SER A 88 19.71 -15.33 -8.20
CA SER A 88 21.03 -14.86 -7.74
C SER A 88 22.06 -14.81 -8.87
N GLN A 89 22.02 -15.76 -9.80
CA GLN A 89 22.89 -15.77 -10.98
C GLN A 89 22.51 -14.66 -11.96
N ASN A 90 21.22 -14.44 -12.20
CA ASN A 90 20.75 -13.35 -13.06
C ASN A 90 21.19 -11.99 -12.50
N LEU A 91 21.02 -11.76 -11.21
CA LEU A 91 21.42 -10.52 -10.56
C LEU A 91 22.92 -10.24 -10.66
N LYS A 92 23.76 -11.28 -10.52
CA LYS A 92 25.22 -11.17 -10.76
C LYS A 92 25.56 -10.82 -12.21
N GLY A 93 24.85 -11.41 -13.16
CA GLY A 93 25.01 -11.10 -14.59
C GLY A 93 24.59 -9.66 -14.91
N TRP A 94 23.49 -9.21 -14.34
CA TRP A 94 22.99 -7.84 -14.50
C TRP A 94 23.87 -6.80 -13.82
N ASP A 95 24.47 -7.10 -12.67
CA ASP A 95 25.48 -6.26 -12.03
C ASP A 95 26.62 -5.94 -13.02
N HIS A 96 27.22 -6.97 -13.62
CA HIS A 96 28.27 -6.77 -14.61
C HIS A 96 27.80 -6.01 -15.85
N MET A 97 26.65 -6.37 -16.40
CA MET A 97 26.05 -5.67 -17.54
C MET A 97 25.79 -4.19 -17.23
N PHE A 98 25.21 -3.90 -16.06
CA PHE A 98 24.90 -2.52 -15.64
C PHE A 98 26.15 -1.66 -15.60
N ILE A 99 27.24 -2.15 -15.02
CA ILE A 99 28.51 -1.41 -14.93
C ILE A 99 29.09 -1.12 -16.32
N VAL A 100 29.11 -2.13 -17.21
CA VAL A 100 29.56 -1.95 -18.60
C VAL A 100 28.70 -0.91 -19.33
N ASP A 101 27.37 -1.03 -19.19
CA ASP A 101 26.44 -0.09 -19.82
C ASP A 101 26.60 1.31 -19.28
N PHE A 102 26.82 1.47 -17.98
CA PHE A 102 27.01 2.77 -17.35
C PHE A 102 28.25 3.49 -17.90
N TRP A 103 29.39 2.81 -17.97
CA TRP A 103 30.63 3.37 -18.54
C TRP A 103 30.45 3.70 -20.03
N THR A 104 29.80 2.84 -20.81
CA THR A 104 29.51 3.09 -22.22
C THR A 104 28.65 4.36 -22.40
N ILE A 105 27.60 4.53 -21.59
CA ILE A 105 26.73 5.71 -21.64
C ILE A 105 27.52 6.97 -21.26
N MET A 106 28.32 6.92 -20.19
CA MET A 106 29.15 8.05 -19.76
C MET A 106 30.15 8.48 -20.83
N ASP A 107 30.85 7.52 -21.46
CA ASP A 107 31.80 7.79 -22.56
C ASP A 107 31.11 8.45 -23.75
N ASN A 108 29.92 7.95 -24.13
CA ASN A 108 29.11 8.52 -25.20
C ASN A 108 28.58 9.94 -24.91
N HIS A 109 28.55 10.31 -23.62
CA HIS A 109 28.20 11.66 -23.16
C HIS A 109 29.44 12.57 -23.00
N ASN A 110 30.67 12.07 -23.16
CA ASN A 110 31.92 12.75 -22.88
C ASN A 110 32.02 13.30 -21.43
N GLN A 111 31.49 12.56 -20.46
CA GLN A 111 31.30 12.97 -19.07
C GLN A 111 32.07 12.10 -18.08
N SER A 112 33.39 12.10 -18.13
CA SER A 112 34.23 11.25 -17.25
C SER A 112 34.58 11.86 -15.89
N LYS A 113 34.34 13.16 -15.65
CA LYS A 113 34.86 13.90 -14.48
C LYS A 113 33.86 14.14 -13.36
N GLU A 114 32.57 14.16 -13.66
CA GLU A 114 31.49 14.44 -12.69
C GLU A 114 30.85 13.17 -12.15
N SER A 115 30.05 13.28 -11.09
CA SER A 115 29.25 12.17 -10.58
C SER A 115 27.95 12.07 -11.38
N HIS A 116 27.68 10.87 -11.91
CA HIS A 116 26.51 10.57 -12.70
C HIS A 116 25.74 9.40 -12.09
N THR A 117 24.47 9.27 -12.44
CA THR A 117 23.61 8.17 -12.01
C THR A 117 23.03 7.44 -13.21
N LEU A 118 22.94 6.12 -13.10
CA LEU A 118 22.20 5.26 -14.04
C LEU A 118 21.11 4.52 -13.29
N GLN A 119 19.94 4.46 -13.90
CA GLN A 119 18.82 3.66 -13.44
C GLN A 119 18.35 2.73 -14.55
N VAL A 120 17.96 1.51 -14.19
CA VAL A 120 17.35 0.57 -15.12
C VAL A 120 16.11 -0.02 -14.49
N ILE A 121 15.02 -0.07 -15.22
CA ILE A 121 13.84 -0.82 -14.86
C ILE A 121 13.59 -1.88 -15.93
N LEU A 122 13.45 -3.13 -15.51
CA LEU A 122 13.09 -4.23 -16.40
C LEU A 122 12.11 -5.17 -15.72
N GLY A 123 11.32 -5.86 -16.51
CA GLY A 123 10.35 -6.80 -15.99
C GLY A 123 9.27 -7.19 -16.96
N CYS A 124 8.24 -7.82 -16.44
CA CYS A 124 7.07 -8.24 -17.18
C CYS A 124 5.78 -8.07 -16.38
N GLU A 125 4.69 -7.89 -17.10
CA GLU A 125 3.33 -7.80 -16.58
C GLU A 125 2.49 -8.91 -17.18
N LEU A 126 1.78 -9.63 -16.32
CA LEU A 126 0.73 -10.57 -16.71
C LEU A 126 -0.59 -9.81 -16.67
N GLN A 127 -1.21 -9.66 -17.83
CA GLN A 127 -2.47 -8.93 -17.97
C GLN A 127 -3.67 -9.82 -17.56
N GLU A 128 -4.83 -9.21 -17.38
CA GLU A 128 -6.08 -9.91 -17.03
C GLU A 128 -6.50 -10.95 -18.07
N ASP A 129 -6.14 -10.76 -19.34
CA ASP A 129 -6.38 -11.70 -20.45
C ASP A 129 -5.33 -12.80 -20.57
N ASN A 130 -4.42 -12.93 -19.57
CA ASN A 130 -3.26 -13.81 -19.56
C ASN A 130 -2.18 -13.47 -20.62
N SER A 131 -2.28 -12.36 -21.32
CA SER A 131 -1.17 -11.88 -22.15
C SER A 131 -0.04 -11.35 -21.28
N THR A 132 1.19 -11.40 -21.78
CA THR A 132 2.37 -10.88 -21.09
C THR A 132 2.95 -9.71 -21.86
N ARG A 133 3.42 -8.70 -21.12
CA ARG A 133 4.10 -7.54 -21.66
C ARG A 133 5.42 -7.34 -20.95
N GLY A 134 6.52 -7.41 -21.70
CA GLY A 134 7.87 -7.12 -21.20
C GLY A 134 8.26 -5.65 -21.40
N PHE A 135 9.12 -5.16 -20.49
CA PHE A 135 9.68 -3.80 -20.59
C PHE A 135 11.13 -3.78 -20.10
N TRP A 136 11.94 -2.89 -20.69
CA TRP A 136 13.33 -2.67 -20.30
C TRP A 136 13.74 -1.23 -20.65
N LYS A 137 13.98 -0.40 -19.64
CA LYS A 137 14.23 1.03 -19.81
C LYS A 137 15.44 1.48 -19.01
N TYR A 138 16.15 2.44 -19.55
CA TYR A 138 17.30 3.12 -18.92
C TYR A 138 16.97 4.58 -18.67
N GLY A 139 17.33 5.07 -17.50
CA GLY A 139 17.34 6.47 -17.13
C GLY A 139 18.76 6.92 -16.78
N TYR A 140 19.20 8.05 -17.29
CA TYR A 140 20.51 8.64 -17.03
C TYR A 140 20.34 10.03 -16.40
N ASP A 141 21.00 10.27 -15.26
CA ASP A 141 20.88 11.52 -14.49
C ASP A 141 19.43 11.95 -14.24
N GLY A 142 18.55 10.97 -13.95
CA GLY A 142 17.15 11.22 -13.64
C GLY A 142 16.25 11.49 -14.86
N GLN A 143 16.77 11.37 -16.09
CA GLN A 143 16.00 11.53 -17.32
C GLN A 143 15.88 10.22 -18.09
N ASP A 144 14.77 10.02 -18.82
CA ASP A 144 14.61 8.88 -19.72
C ASP A 144 15.73 8.89 -20.77
N HIS A 145 16.37 7.73 -20.98
CA HIS A 145 17.50 7.60 -21.90
C HIS A 145 17.22 6.63 -23.05
N LEU A 146 17.07 5.34 -22.76
CA LEU A 146 16.81 4.30 -23.75
C LEU A 146 15.66 3.37 -23.32
N GLU A 147 14.86 2.94 -24.26
CA GLU A 147 13.81 1.95 -24.07
C GLU A 147 13.94 0.83 -25.11
N PHE A 148 14.03 -0.41 -24.65
CA PHE A 148 14.05 -1.58 -25.50
C PHE A 148 12.66 -1.91 -26.04
N ARG A 149 12.56 -2.23 -27.32
CA ARG A 149 11.34 -2.67 -28.01
C ARG A 149 11.49 -4.15 -28.37
N PRO A 150 10.88 -5.07 -27.64
CA PRO A 150 11.05 -6.51 -27.86
C PRO A 150 10.54 -6.97 -29.24
N GLU A 151 9.50 -6.31 -29.76
CA GLU A 151 8.83 -6.67 -31.02
C GLU A 151 9.76 -6.48 -32.21
N THR A 152 10.50 -5.39 -32.21
CA THR A 152 11.38 -4.97 -33.35
C THR A 152 12.86 -5.26 -33.10
N LEU A 153 13.23 -5.67 -31.87
CA LEU A 153 14.62 -5.91 -31.44
C LEU A 153 15.53 -4.68 -31.62
N ASP A 154 14.98 -3.50 -31.32
CA ASP A 154 15.70 -2.24 -31.39
C ASP A 154 15.49 -1.39 -30.12
N TRP A 155 16.13 -0.23 -30.09
CA TRP A 155 16.07 0.69 -28.96
C TRP A 155 15.42 2.01 -29.39
N ARG A 156 14.59 2.58 -28.53
CA ARG A 156 14.08 3.94 -28.67
C ARG A 156 14.93 4.87 -27.81
N ALA A 157 15.59 5.85 -28.44
CA ALA A 157 16.26 6.92 -27.72
C ALA A 157 15.24 7.97 -27.28
N ALA A 158 15.25 8.35 -26.00
CA ALA A 158 14.36 9.36 -25.44
C ALA A 158 14.91 10.79 -25.67
N GLU A 159 16.24 10.91 -25.83
CA GLU A 159 16.93 12.16 -26.05
C GLU A 159 17.98 12.04 -27.18
N PRO A 160 18.41 13.15 -27.81
CA PRO A 160 19.39 13.11 -28.91
C PRO A 160 20.74 12.48 -28.53
N ARG A 161 21.23 12.67 -27.29
CA ARG A 161 22.50 12.10 -26.82
C ARG A 161 22.45 10.59 -26.69
N ALA A 162 21.30 10.00 -26.38
CA ALA A 162 21.12 8.57 -26.33
C ALA A 162 21.23 7.87 -27.68
N GLN A 163 21.18 8.62 -28.78
CA GLN A 163 21.28 8.09 -30.14
C GLN A 163 22.61 7.37 -30.42
N VAL A 164 23.72 7.87 -29.83
CA VAL A 164 25.04 7.25 -30.00
C VAL A 164 25.04 5.85 -29.39
N THR A 165 24.62 5.73 -28.13
CA THR A 165 24.52 4.44 -27.42
C THR A 165 23.54 3.49 -28.14
N LYS A 166 22.40 4.02 -28.62
CA LYS A 166 21.44 3.23 -29.41
C LYS A 166 22.09 2.58 -30.62
N LEU A 167 22.77 3.37 -31.45
CA LEU A 167 23.43 2.87 -32.66
C LEU A 167 24.50 1.83 -32.34
N GLU A 168 25.29 2.04 -31.30
CA GLU A 168 26.30 1.09 -30.85
C GLU A 168 25.68 -0.26 -30.42
N TRP A 169 24.61 -0.23 -29.62
CA TRP A 169 23.94 -1.43 -29.14
C TRP A 169 23.16 -2.18 -30.23
N GLU A 170 22.79 -1.50 -31.31
CA GLU A 170 22.09 -2.09 -32.45
C GLU A 170 22.99 -2.76 -33.50
N VAL A 171 24.31 -2.50 -33.46
CA VAL A 171 25.27 -3.15 -34.33
C VAL A 171 25.21 -4.68 -34.21
N ASN A 172 25.06 -5.16 -32.97
CA ASN A 172 24.98 -6.59 -32.69
C ASN A 172 23.63 -6.95 -32.02
N LYS A 173 22.84 -7.75 -32.72
CA LYS A 173 21.52 -8.18 -32.24
C LYS A 173 21.55 -9.25 -31.12
N ILE A 174 22.72 -9.68 -30.65
CA ILE A 174 22.82 -10.71 -29.58
C ILE A 174 22.17 -10.21 -28.32
N ARG A 175 22.51 -9.00 -27.84
CA ARG A 175 21.91 -8.36 -26.68
C ARG A 175 20.37 -8.28 -26.83
N ALA A 176 19.90 -7.78 -27.95
CA ALA A 176 18.47 -7.64 -28.21
C ALA A 176 17.73 -8.98 -28.15
N LYS A 177 18.33 -10.03 -28.71
CA LYS A 177 17.77 -11.40 -28.64
C LYS A 177 17.75 -11.96 -27.21
N GLN A 178 18.79 -11.71 -26.42
CA GLN A 178 18.87 -12.13 -25.01
C GLN A 178 17.82 -11.40 -24.16
N ASN A 179 17.70 -10.07 -24.31
CA ASN A 179 16.70 -9.27 -23.60
C ASN A 179 15.29 -9.75 -23.93
N ARG A 180 15.01 -9.97 -25.23
CA ARG A 180 13.71 -10.51 -25.66
C ARG A 180 13.43 -11.90 -25.07
N ALA A 181 14.41 -12.81 -25.11
CA ALA A 181 14.25 -14.15 -24.57
C ALA A 181 13.93 -14.11 -23.05
N TYR A 182 14.57 -13.22 -22.32
CA TYR A 182 14.27 -13.01 -20.92
C TYR A 182 12.84 -12.47 -20.73
N LEU A 183 12.46 -11.42 -21.46
CA LEU A 183 11.15 -10.77 -21.30
C LEU A 183 9.98 -11.67 -21.73
N ASP A 184 10.14 -12.44 -22.80
CA ASP A 184 9.07 -13.26 -23.38
C ASP A 184 8.91 -14.62 -22.64
N ARG A 185 9.95 -15.14 -22.03
CA ARG A 185 9.96 -16.49 -21.44
C ARG A 185 10.34 -16.51 -19.96
N ASP A 186 11.56 -16.06 -19.64
CA ASP A 186 12.13 -16.28 -18.31
C ASP A 186 11.43 -15.41 -17.24
N CYS A 187 11.08 -14.17 -17.56
CA CYS A 187 10.40 -13.26 -16.67
C CYS A 187 8.95 -13.72 -16.35
N PRO A 188 8.10 -14.05 -17.32
CA PRO A 188 6.77 -14.60 -17.03
C PRO A 188 6.80 -15.90 -16.23
N GLU A 189 7.74 -16.81 -16.53
CA GLU A 189 7.91 -18.06 -15.78
C GLU A 189 8.30 -17.79 -14.32
N GLN A 190 9.25 -16.88 -14.10
CA GLN A 190 9.64 -16.45 -12.75
C GLN A 190 8.48 -15.80 -12.01
N LEU A 191 7.70 -14.92 -12.67
CA LEU A 191 6.52 -14.27 -12.09
C LEU A 191 5.51 -15.30 -11.62
N LEU A 192 5.11 -16.25 -12.48
CA LEU A 192 4.15 -17.29 -12.13
C LEU A 192 4.61 -18.12 -10.94
N HIS A 193 5.90 -18.48 -10.90
CA HIS A 193 6.47 -19.22 -9.78
C HIS A 193 6.47 -18.43 -8.48
N LEU A 194 6.80 -17.12 -8.53
CA LEU A 194 6.74 -16.23 -7.36
C LEU A 194 5.31 -16.05 -6.85
N LEU A 195 4.33 -15.92 -7.76
CA LEU A 195 2.91 -15.82 -7.40
C LEU A 195 2.42 -17.10 -6.71
N GLU A 196 2.86 -18.27 -7.15
CA GLU A 196 2.51 -19.53 -6.50
C GLU A 196 3.09 -19.62 -5.08
N LEU A 197 4.37 -19.25 -4.90
CA LEU A 197 5.04 -19.24 -3.60
C LEU A 197 4.44 -18.20 -2.64
N GLY A 198 4.06 -17.05 -3.16
CA GLY A 198 3.49 -15.93 -2.40
C GLY A 198 1.97 -15.88 -2.37
N ARG A 199 1.25 -16.91 -2.82
CA ARG A 199 -0.21 -16.89 -3.03
C ARG A 199 -1.00 -16.31 -1.85
N GLY A 200 -0.71 -16.69 -0.61
CA GLY A 200 -1.40 -16.15 0.56
C GLY A 200 -1.10 -14.65 0.79
N PRO A 201 0.16 -14.26 1.01
CA PRO A 201 0.53 -12.86 1.26
C PRO A 201 0.24 -11.91 0.09
N LEU A 202 0.46 -12.33 -1.16
CA LEU A 202 0.21 -11.49 -2.35
C LEU A 202 -1.28 -11.31 -2.66
N GLU A 203 -2.13 -12.28 -2.31
CA GLU A 203 -3.57 -12.21 -2.47
C GLU A 203 -4.27 -11.56 -1.27
N GLN A 204 -3.54 -11.28 -0.19
CA GLN A 204 -4.11 -10.61 0.99
C GLN A 204 -4.76 -9.29 0.58
N GLN A 205 -5.91 -9.00 1.17
CA GLN A 205 -6.59 -7.73 1.03
C GLN A 205 -6.80 -7.12 2.41
N VAL A 206 -6.26 -5.93 2.61
CA VAL A 206 -6.42 -5.14 3.82
C VAL A 206 -7.28 -3.94 3.47
N PRO A 207 -8.51 -3.83 3.99
CA PRO A 207 -9.38 -2.70 3.69
C PRO A 207 -8.80 -1.41 4.28
N PRO A 208 -9.05 -0.25 3.64
CA PRO A 208 -8.60 1.05 4.15
C PRO A 208 -9.34 1.46 5.41
N LEU A 209 -8.62 2.04 6.36
CA LEU A 209 -9.21 2.86 7.41
C LEU A 209 -9.43 4.27 6.86
N VAL A 210 -10.70 4.67 6.69
CA VAL A 210 -11.06 5.96 6.11
C VAL A 210 -11.36 6.98 7.20
N LYS A 211 -10.75 8.17 7.09
CA LYS A 211 -10.98 9.31 7.99
C LYS A 211 -11.11 10.60 7.17
N VAL A 212 -12.10 11.42 7.54
CA VAL A 212 -12.23 12.78 7.02
C VAL A 212 -11.75 13.77 8.08
N THR A 213 -10.76 14.58 7.73
CA THR A 213 -10.19 15.61 8.61
C THR A 213 -10.53 17.00 8.06
N HIS A 214 -10.67 17.94 8.96
CA HIS A 214 -11.06 19.31 8.69
C HIS A 214 -9.96 20.27 9.13
N HIS A 215 -9.60 21.19 8.26
CA HIS A 215 -8.62 22.23 8.54
C HIS A 215 -9.16 23.58 8.11
N VAL A 216 -9.23 24.51 9.04
CA VAL A 216 -9.74 25.86 8.82
C VAL A 216 -8.58 26.85 8.82
N THR A 217 -8.55 27.69 7.79
CA THR A 217 -7.73 28.91 7.72
C THR A 217 -8.66 30.13 7.75
N SER A 218 -8.11 31.35 7.84
CA SER A 218 -8.89 32.59 7.93
C SER A 218 -9.88 32.80 6.78
N SER A 219 -9.65 32.21 5.61
CA SER A 219 -10.46 32.43 4.40
C SER A 219 -10.95 31.16 3.72
N LEU A 220 -10.43 30.01 4.09
CA LEU A 220 -10.70 28.74 3.38
C LEU A 220 -10.79 27.58 4.35
N THR A 221 -11.73 26.70 4.11
CA THR A 221 -11.82 25.39 4.77
C THR A 221 -11.34 24.30 3.84
N THR A 222 -10.53 23.38 4.34
CA THR A 222 -10.07 22.21 3.60
C THR A 222 -10.53 20.94 4.30
N LEU A 223 -11.30 20.11 3.59
CA LEU A 223 -11.55 18.73 3.98
C LEU A 223 -10.52 17.83 3.34
N ARG A 224 -9.99 16.87 4.11
CA ARG A 224 -9.08 15.85 3.60
C ARG A 224 -9.62 14.46 3.92
N CYS A 225 -9.94 13.70 2.88
CA CYS A 225 -10.30 12.31 3.00
C CYS A 225 -9.03 11.47 2.94
N ARG A 226 -8.75 10.70 3.99
CA ARG A 226 -7.56 9.86 4.12
C ARG A 226 -7.97 8.40 4.19
N ALA A 227 -7.38 7.59 3.31
CA ALA A 227 -7.41 6.14 3.37
C ALA A 227 -6.05 5.65 3.90
N LEU A 228 -6.03 4.84 4.94
CA LEU A 228 -4.83 4.45 5.67
C LEU A 228 -4.72 2.92 5.74
N ASN A 229 -3.48 2.41 5.67
CA ASN A 229 -3.11 1.03 5.95
C ASN A 229 -3.84 -0.01 5.06
N PHE A 230 -4.04 0.28 3.79
CA PHE A 230 -4.71 -0.61 2.86
C PHE A 230 -3.71 -1.40 1.99
N TYR A 231 -4.13 -2.54 1.47
CA TYR A 231 -3.43 -3.35 0.48
C TYR A 231 -4.45 -4.13 -0.37
N PRO A 232 -4.29 -4.18 -1.70
CA PRO A 232 -3.23 -3.62 -2.55
C PRO A 232 -3.35 -2.10 -2.72
N GLN A 233 -2.42 -1.52 -3.51
CA GLN A 233 -2.38 -0.06 -3.73
C GLN A 233 -3.53 0.50 -4.58
N ASN A 234 -4.26 -0.35 -5.31
CA ASN A 234 -5.39 0.08 -6.14
C ASN A 234 -6.52 0.61 -5.27
N ILE A 235 -6.76 1.91 -5.31
CA ILE A 235 -7.80 2.60 -4.56
C ILE A 235 -8.41 3.72 -5.38
N THR A 236 -9.70 3.97 -5.20
CA THR A 236 -10.38 5.13 -5.77
C THR A 236 -10.99 5.94 -4.64
N ILE A 237 -10.63 7.22 -4.53
CA ILE A 237 -11.14 8.14 -3.53
C ILE A 237 -11.83 9.29 -4.28
N ARG A 238 -13.12 9.51 -4.02
CA ARG A 238 -13.93 10.55 -4.67
C ARG A 238 -14.73 11.36 -3.67
N TRP A 239 -14.83 12.66 -3.91
CA TRP A 239 -15.71 13.53 -3.16
C TRP A 239 -17.09 13.63 -3.82
N LEU A 240 -18.12 13.69 -2.97
CA LEU A 240 -19.50 13.96 -3.36
C LEU A 240 -19.97 15.23 -2.64
N LYS A 241 -20.70 16.07 -3.36
CA LYS A 241 -21.48 17.19 -2.80
C LYS A 241 -22.97 16.87 -2.99
N ASP A 242 -23.74 16.90 -1.90
CA ASP A 242 -25.17 16.56 -1.93
C ASP A 242 -25.46 15.21 -2.62
N LYS A 243 -24.59 14.20 -2.38
CA LYS A 243 -24.62 12.84 -2.98
C LYS A 243 -24.29 12.77 -4.48
N GLN A 244 -23.80 13.85 -5.09
CA GLN A 244 -23.35 13.87 -6.48
C GLN A 244 -21.82 13.94 -6.53
N PHE A 245 -21.18 13.15 -7.42
CA PHE A 245 -19.75 13.18 -7.61
C PHE A 245 -19.28 14.55 -8.12
N LEU A 246 -18.21 15.05 -7.52
CA LEU A 246 -17.52 16.24 -8.00
C LEU A 246 -16.63 15.90 -9.22
N ASP A 247 -16.51 16.86 -10.13
CA ASP A 247 -15.63 16.72 -11.29
C ASP A 247 -14.16 16.65 -10.86
N ALA A 248 -13.37 15.84 -11.59
CA ALA A 248 -11.94 15.67 -11.32
C ALA A 248 -11.12 16.98 -11.40
N LYS A 249 -11.65 18.02 -12.05
CA LYS A 249 -11.02 19.36 -12.14
C LYS A 249 -11.02 20.11 -10.79
N GLU A 250 -11.94 19.79 -9.91
CA GLU A 250 -12.09 20.43 -8.59
C GLU A 250 -11.28 19.71 -7.51
N ILE A 251 -10.72 18.55 -7.83
CA ILE A 251 -10.03 17.68 -6.90
C ILE A 251 -8.59 17.51 -7.35
N LYS A 252 -7.64 17.74 -6.46
CA LYS A 252 -6.23 17.39 -6.70
C LYS A 252 -6.04 15.94 -6.27
N PRO A 253 -5.88 14.98 -7.21
CA PRO A 253 -5.50 13.62 -6.85
C PRO A 253 -4.10 13.65 -6.22
N GLU A 254 -3.92 12.95 -5.13
CA GLU A 254 -2.62 12.76 -4.52
C GLU A 254 -2.17 11.32 -4.75
N ASP A 255 -0.86 11.10 -4.74
CA ASP A 255 -0.27 9.80 -5.00
C ASP A 255 -0.60 8.79 -3.90
N VAL A 256 -0.64 7.52 -4.26
CA VAL A 256 -0.67 6.42 -3.30
C VAL A 256 0.74 6.22 -2.76
N LEU A 257 0.93 6.35 -1.45
CA LEU A 257 2.23 6.30 -0.80
C LEU A 257 2.40 5.03 0.03
N PRO A 258 3.56 4.36 -0.01
CA PRO A 258 3.85 3.21 0.83
C PRO A 258 4.09 3.62 2.29
N ASN A 259 3.65 2.78 3.24
CA ASN A 259 3.90 2.97 4.67
C ASN A 259 5.22 2.33 5.15
N GLY A 260 5.87 1.50 4.32
CA GLY A 260 7.09 0.77 4.66
C GLY A 260 6.86 -0.61 5.29
N ASP A 261 5.63 -0.92 5.71
CA ASP A 261 5.21 -2.22 6.26
C ASP A 261 4.48 -3.13 5.26
N GLY A 262 4.44 -2.72 3.98
CA GLY A 262 3.72 -3.39 2.91
C GLY A 262 2.30 -2.89 2.69
N THR A 263 1.82 -1.95 3.51
CA THR A 263 0.55 -1.25 3.31
C THR A 263 0.74 0.11 2.68
N TYR A 264 -0.36 0.72 2.26
CA TYR A 264 -0.38 2.01 1.58
C TYR A 264 -1.27 3.02 2.28
N GLN A 265 -1.06 4.29 1.97
CA GLN A 265 -1.91 5.41 2.34
C GLN A 265 -2.15 6.32 1.14
N ALA A 266 -3.31 6.93 1.12
CA ALA A 266 -3.66 7.94 0.11
C ALA A 266 -4.62 8.96 0.72
N TRP A 267 -4.69 10.16 0.14
CA TRP A 267 -5.67 11.15 0.53
C TRP A 267 -6.03 12.06 -0.64
N VAL A 268 -7.19 12.65 -0.53
CA VAL A 268 -7.68 13.65 -1.49
C VAL A 268 -8.17 14.84 -0.70
N ALA A 269 -7.68 16.04 -1.03
CA ALA A 269 -8.03 17.28 -0.39
C ALA A 269 -9.06 18.05 -1.23
N LEU A 270 -10.01 18.70 -0.56
CA LEU A 270 -11.03 19.54 -1.15
C LEU A 270 -11.09 20.87 -0.41
N ALA A 271 -10.89 21.97 -1.13
CA ALA A 271 -11.06 23.32 -0.60
C ALA A 271 -12.50 23.80 -0.80
N MET A 272 -13.07 24.44 0.22
CA MET A 272 -14.45 24.91 0.19
C MET A 272 -14.66 26.16 1.04
N LEU A 273 -15.83 26.76 0.93
CA LEU A 273 -16.23 27.85 1.81
C LEU A 273 -16.62 27.31 3.20
N PRO A 274 -16.28 28.01 4.28
CA PRO A 274 -16.67 27.62 5.63
C PRO A 274 -18.19 27.48 5.79
N GLY A 275 -18.65 26.47 6.52
CA GLY A 275 -20.05 26.20 6.82
C GLY A 275 -20.78 25.24 5.88
N GLU A 276 -20.13 24.79 4.79
CA GLU A 276 -20.72 23.82 3.87
C GLU A 276 -20.26 22.36 4.12
N GLU A 277 -19.46 22.11 5.15
CA GLU A 277 -18.75 20.82 5.37
C GLU A 277 -19.70 19.63 5.40
N GLN A 278 -20.90 19.78 5.95
CA GLN A 278 -21.88 18.70 6.09
C GLN A 278 -22.52 18.27 4.75
N ARG A 279 -22.34 19.06 3.68
CA ARG A 279 -22.83 18.72 2.34
C ARG A 279 -21.90 17.77 1.60
N TYR A 280 -20.68 17.60 2.12
CA TYR A 280 -19.65 16.81 1.46
C TYR A 280 -19.46 15.44 2.14
N SER A 281 -19.31 14.42 1.32
CA SER A 281 -18.93 13.08 1.74
C SER A 281 -17.83 12.52 0.84
N CYS A 282 -16.99 11.68 1.40
CA CYS A 282 -15.94 10.99 0.69
C CYS A 282 -16.33 9.53 0.46
N GLN A 283 -16.28 9.09 -0.78
CA GLN A 283 -16.48 7.68 -1.13
C GLN A 283 -15.14 7.04 -1.49
N VAL A 284 -14.88 5.87 -0.90
CA VAL A 284 -13.67 5.08 -1.12
C VAL A 284 -14.06 3.71 -1.67
N GLU A 285 -13.47 3.32 -2.79
CA GLU A 285 -13.58 2.01 -3.41
C GLU A 285 -12.23 1.31 -3.33
N HIS A 286 -12.22 0.08 -2.85
CA HIS A 286 -11.00 -0.72 -2.70
C HIS A 286 -11.33 -2.22 -2.76
N PRO A 287 -10.45 -3.08 -3.34
CA PRO A 287 -10.69 -4.52 -3.43
C PRO A 287 -10.95 -5.22 -2.09
N GLY A 288 -10.43 -4.68 -0.97
CA GLY A 288 -10.67 -5.19 0.38
C GLY A 288 -12.00 -4.78 1.00
N LEU A 289 -12.85 -4.02 0.29
CA LEU A 289 -14.17 -3.59 0.73
C LEU A 289 -15.24 -4.33 -0.09
N ASP A 290 -16.22 -4.92 0.57
CA ASP A 290 -17.36 -5.57 -0.12
C ASP A 290 -18.25 -4.54 -0.85
N GLN A 291 -18.32 -3.32 -0.33
CA GLN A 291 -19.07 -2.19 -0.90
C GLN A 291 -18.28 -0.90 -0.71
N PRO A 292 -18.49 0.12 -1.58
CA PRO A 292 -17.89 1.43 -1.41
C PRO A 292 -18.16 2.02 -0.03
N LEU A 293 -17.12 2.46 0.67
CA LEU A 293 -17.23 3.07 1.99
C LEU A 293 -17.41 4.59 1.85
N THR A 294 -18.46 5.13 2.49
CA THR A 294 -18.71 6.57 2.53
C THR A 294 -18.40 7.11 3.91
N ALA A 295 -17.58 8.17 3.97
CA ALA A 295 -17.22 8.87 5.20
C ALA A 295 -17.54 10.36 5.09
N THR A 296 -17.97 10.95 6.22
CA THR A 296 -18.23 12.38 6.38
C THR A 296 -17.35 12.96 7.47
N TRP A 297 -17.14 14.26 7.44
CA TRP A 297 -16.53 14.92 8.58
C TRP A 297 -17.52 15.00 9.73
N GLU A 298 -17.13 14.53 10.89
CA GLU A 298 -17.87 14.65 12.13
C GLU A 298 -17.14 15.65 13.05
N PRO A 299 -17.80 16.72 13.51
CA PRO A 299 -17.20 17.61 14.48
C PRO A 299 -16.91 16.82 15.75
N SER A 300 -15.65 16.79 16.20
CA SER A 300 -15.30 16.18 17.48
C SER A 300 -16.08 16.87 18.57
N LEU A 301 -16.78 16.12 19.41
CA LEU A 301 -17.37 16.63 20.65
C LEU A 301 -16.26 17.37 21.40
N SER A 302 -16.41 18.70 21.56
CA SER A 302 -15.37 19.51 22.19
C SER A 302 -15.04 18.91 23.57
N GLY A 303 -13.76 18.79 23.89
CA GLY A 303 -13.31 18.21 25.17
C GLY A 303 -13.98 18.86 26.39
N THR A 304 -14.46 20.10 26.26
CA THR A 304 -15.26 20.82 27.24
C THR A 304 -16.64 20.20 27.50
N LEU A 305 -17.30 19.65 26.47
CA LEU A 305 -18.58 18.91 26.66
C LEU A 305 -18.37 17.57 27.35
N VAL A 306 -17.33 16.82 26.95
CA VAL A 306 -16.99 15.53 27.57
C VAL A 306 -16.56 15.72 29.02
N THR A 307 -15.72 16.71 29.31
CA THR A 307 -15.35 17.07 30.70
C THR A 307 -16.54 17.57 31.49
N GLY A 308 -17.47 18.34 30.89
CA GLY A 308 -18.70 18.77 31.53
C GLY A 308 -19.64 17.62 31.92
N ILE A 309 -19.84 16.65 31.04
CA ILE A 309 -20.64 15.44 31.33
C ILE A 309 -19.98 14.59 32.43
N LEU A 310 -18.67 14.34 32.32
CA LEU A 310 -17.93 13.55 33.32
C LEU A 310 -17.93 14.24 34.71
N SER A 311 -17.76 15.57 34.78
CA SER A 311 -17.84 16.32 36.03
C SER A 311 -19.25 16.30 36.59
N GLY A 312 -20.30 16.41 35.76
CA GLY A 312 -21.69 16.29 36.19
C GLY A 312 -22.03 14.95 36.82
N ILE A 313 -21.57 13.84 36.16
CA ILE A 313 -21.75 12.49 36.73
C ILE A 313 -21.00 12.35 38.05
N ALA A 314 -19.76 12.84 38.15
CA ALA A 314 -18.99 12.79 39.40
C ALA A 314 -19.70 13.54 40.55
N VAL A 315 -20.26 14.73 40.33
CA VAL A 315 -21.04 15.50 41.30
C VAL A 315 -22.28 14.71 41.74
N CYS A 316 -23.03 14.12 40.82
CA CYS A 316 -24.20 13.30 41.15
C CYS A 316 -23.86 12.11 42.03
N VAL A 317 -22.74 11.40 41.73
CA VAL A 317 -22.26 10.27 42.54
C VAL A 317 -21.87 10.73 43.96
N ILE A 318 -21.17 11.86 44.08
CA ILE A 318 -20.80 12.43 45.40
C ILE A 318 -22.06 12.77 46.24
N ILE A 319 -23.04 13.43 45.66
CA ILE A 319 -24.31 13.77 46.33
C ILE A 319 -25.03 12.49 46.77
N PHE A 320 -25.08 11.48 45.93
CA PHE A 320 -25.69 10.20 46.27
C PHE A 320 -24.98 9.50 47.43
N LEU A 321 -23.64 9.47 47.44
CA LEU A 321 -22.83 8.89 48.53
C LEU A 321 -23.00 9.67 49.84
N ILE A 322 -23.05 11.01 49.80
CA ILE A 322 -23.35 11.85 50.97
C ILE A 322 -24.75 11.54 51.50
N GLY A 323 -25.76 11.40 50.64
CA GLY A 323 -27.10 10.99 51.01
C GLY A 323 -27.18 9.62 51.73
N ILE A 324 -26.43 8.65 51.24
CA ILE A 324 -26.29 7.33 51.89
C ILE A 324 -25.61 7.47 53.25
N LEU A 325 -24.51 8.21 53.32
CA LEU A 325 -23.78 8.42 54.57
C LEU A 325 -24.66 9.08 55.61
N PHE A 326 -25.41 10.11 55.23
CA PHE A 326 -26.37 10.80 56.10
C PHE A 326 -27.46 9.85 56.61
N ARG A 327 -28.01 8.98 55.79
CA ARG A 327 -28.96 7.94 56.20
C ARG A 327 -28.38 6.96 57.20
N ILE A 328 -27.13 6.52 56.99
CA ILE A 328 -26.43 5.61 57.89
C ILE A 328 -26.19 6.27 59.25
N LEU A 329 -25.71 7.52 59.24
CA LEU A 329 -25.46 8.28 60.46
C LEU A 329 -26.77 8.53 61.25
N LYS A 330 -27.84 8.89 60.57
CA LYS A 330 -29.16 9.06 61.17
C LYS A 330 -29.69 7.77 61.79
N ARG A 331 -29.51 6.61 61.15
CA ARG A 331 -29.86 5.29 61.71
C ARG A 331 -29.01 4.97 62.94
N ARG A 332 -27.70 5.26 62.94
CA ARG A 332 -26.80 5.05 64.11
C ARG A 332 -27.19 5.98 65.30
N GLN A 333 -27.62 7.19 65.01
CA GLN A 333 -28.07 8.10 66.08
C GLN A 333 -29.41 7.64 66.69
N SER A 334 -30.35 7.15 65.86
CA SER A 334 -31.61 6.56 66.31
C SER A 334 -31.42 5.31 67.18
N SER A 335 -30.46 4.45 66.80
CA SER A 335 -30.13 3.24 67.62
C SER A 335 -29.42 3.57 68.92
N ARG A 336 -28.64 4.67 68.99
CA ARG A 336 -28.04 5.17 70.24
C ARG A 336 -29.05 5.78 71.18
N GLY A 337 -30.04 6.52 70.64
CA GLY A 337 -31.16 7.09 71.42
C GLY A 337 -32.04 6.00 72.03
N ALA A 338 -32.27 4.90 71.29
CA ALA A 338 -33.04 3.76 71.84
C ALA A 338 -32.26 3.04 73.00
N ALA A 339 -30.94 2.87 72.84
CA ALA A 339 -30.12 2.23 73.91
C ALA A 339 -30.05 3.04 75.21
N VAL A 340 -30.09 4.37 75.12
CA VAL A 340 -30.15 5.25 76.33
C VAL A 340 -31.52 5.18 76.99
N ASN A 341 -32.61 5.05 76.28
CA ASN A 341 -33.94 4.87 76.85
C ASN A 341 -34.15 3.51 77.49
N TYR A 342 -33.52 2.45 77.04
CA TYR A 342 -33.54 1.13 77.79
C TYR A 342 -32.72 1.16 79.05
N ALA A 343 -31.60 1.84 79.13
CA ALA A 343 -30.79 1.97 80.35
C ALA A 343 -31.46 2.80 81.41
N LEU A 344 -32.35 3.73 81.11
CA LEU A 344 -33.13 4.51 82.05
C LEU A 344 -34.39 3.80 82.58
N ALA A 345 -34.88 2.74 81.91
CA ALA A 345 -36.04 1.96 82.33
C ALA A 345 -35.68 0.83 83.36
N GLU A 346 -34.41 0.49 83.55
CA GLU A 346 -33.96 -0.51 84.51
C GLU A 346 -33.52 0.10 85.89
N CYS A 347 -33.68 1.46 86.04
CA CYS A 347 -33.32 2.16 87.31
C CYS A 347 -34.55 2.68 88.11
N PHE A 348 -35.76 2.18 87.82
CA PHE A 348 -36.94 2.40 88.68
C PHE A 348 -37.63 1.12 89.05
#